data_929d9c44815c1462dde7d4ec3d6ddf7a
#
_entry.id   929d9c44815c1462dde7d4ec3d6ddf7a
#
_cell.length_a   1.000
_cell.length_b   1.000
_cell.length_c   1.000
_cell.angle_alpha   90.00
_cell.angle_beta   90.00
_cell.angle_gamma   90.00
#
_symmetry.space_group_name_H-M   'P 1'
#
loop_
_entity.id
_entity.type
_entity.pdbx_description
1 polymer ?
#
loop_
_entity_poly.entity_id
_entity_poly.type
_entity_poly.pdbx_seq_one_letter_code
_entity_poly.pdbx_strand_id
1 'polypeptide(L)'
;MPQKTNRAATNVKVHGQHYTPPKLAEFLADHVVAAADLDRSELTIIDPACGDGELLVAVVHSLKNAGYLGILKIIGYDIDAAAVEQARARLCKVAYDTQVIQGDFLLHQRDLPTHSVDIIITNPPYVRTQNLGHETAQLLAEEFHLTGRVDLTHPFVTASSRLLTAHGTLGLLCSNRFLTTLAGENIRRTFMAGDLH
;
A
#
# COMPACT_ATOMS: atom_id res chain seq x y z
N MET A 1 -15.00 33.82 27.15
CA MET A 1 -15.29 32.49 26.58
C MET A 1 -14.30 32.20 25.49
N PRO A 2 -13.36 31.26 25.63
CA PRO A 2 -12.37 30.99 24.58
C PRO A 2 -12.93 29.98 23.59
N GLN A 3 -12.91 30.33 22.31
CA GLN A 3 -13.20 29.43 21.21
C GLN A 3 -12.11 28.35 21.12
N LYS A 4 -12.49 27.10 21.35
CA LYS A 4 -11.65 25.92 21.09
C LYS A 4 -11.52 25.75 19.57
N THR A 5 -10.34 26.00 19.06
CA THR A 5 -9.96 25.78 17.66
C THR A 5 -9.91 24.29 17.35
N ASN A 6 -10.92 23.82 16.65
CA ASN A 6 -11.02 22.43 16.13
C ASN A 6 -10.28 22.37 14.77
N ARG A 7 -8.96 22.61 14.76
CA ARG A 7 -8.14 22.62 13.53
C ARG A 7 -7.49 21.28 13.17
N ALA A 8 -7.40 20.32 14.11
CA ALA A 8 -6.76 19.05 13.86
C ALA A 8 -7.66 18.01 13.16
N ALA A 9 -8.98 18.14 13.28
CA ALA A 9 -9.92 17.17 12.70
C ALA A 9 -10.25 17.40 11.21
N THR A 10 -9.88 18.56 10.67
CA THR A 10 -10.26 18.96 9.30
C THR A 10 -9.28 18.47 8.23
N ASN A 11 -8.00 18.26 8.55
CA ASN A 11 -6.99 17.82 7.57
C ASN A 11 -7.01 16.31 7.28
N VAL A 12 -7.45 15.48 8.23
CA VAL A 12 -7.52 14.01 8.06
C VAL A 12 -8.58 13.58 7.03
N LYS A 13 -9.59 14.41 6.80
CA LYS A 13 -10.69 14.09 5.84
C LYS A 13 -10.38 14.41 4.38
N VAL A 14 -9.40 15.25 4.09
CA VAL A 14 -9.16 15.75 2.72
C VAL A 14 -8.45 14.70 1.84
N HIS A 15 -7.63 13.81 2.43
CA HIS A 15 -6.82 12.85 1.67
C HIS A 15 -7.18 11.37 1.92
N GLY A 16 -8.26 11.07 2.66
CA GLY A 16 -8.66 9.68 2.94
C GLY A 16 -7.65 8.91 3.80
N GLN A 17 -6.79 9.61 4.54
CA GLN A 17 -5.76 9.01 5.38
C GLN A 17 -6.41 8.32 6.58
N HIS A 18 -6.21 7.02 6.66
CA HIS A 18 -6.53 6.20 7.83
C HIS A 18 -5.26 5.47 8.26
N TYR A 19 -4.66 5.90 9.37
CA TYR A 19 -3.57 5.14 9.98
C TYR A 19 -4.07 3.75 10.38
N THR A 20 -3.28 2.74 10.03
CA THR A 20 -3.61 1.36 10.38
C THR A 20 -3.34 1.13 11.87
N PRO A 21 -4.33 0.68 12.66
CA PRO A 21 -4.08 0.34 14.07
C PRO A 21 -3.01 -0.75 14.19
N PRO A 22 -2.08 -0.68 15.18
CA PRO A 22 -0.96 -1.62 15.32
C PRO A 22 -1.39 -3.10 15.30
N LYS A 23 -2.42 -3.46 16.05
CA LYS A 23 -2.93 -4.85 16.09
C LYS A 23 -3.42 -5.35 14.73
N LEU A 24 -3.98 -4.46 13.90
CA LEU A 24 -4.43 -4.82 12.55
C LEU A 24 -3.24 -4.93 11.60
N ALA A 25 -2.23 -4.08 11.78
CA ALA A 25 -0.97 -4.16 11.03
C ALA A 25 -0.22 -5.47 11.34
N GLU A 26 -0.09 -5.83 12.61
CA GLU A 26 0.49 -7.10 13.05
C GLU A 26 -0.27 -8.30 12.46
N PHE A 27 -1.59 -8.30 12.56
CA PHE A 27 -2.42 -9.37 12.01
C PHE A 27 -2.20 -9.56 10.50
N LEU A 28 -2.21 -8.47 9.72
CA LEU A 28 -1.98 -8.56 8.28
C LEU A 28 -0.56 -9.01 7.96
N ALA A 29 0.44 -8.46 8.67
CA ALA A 29 1.84 -8.79 8.49
C ALA A 29 2.12 -10.28 8.74
N ASP A 30 1.56 -10.85 9.81
CA ASP A 30 1.73 -12.27 10.13
C ASP A 30 1.16 -13.17 9.03
N HIS A 31 0.01 -12.82 8.46
CA HIS A 31 -0.59 -13.58 7.35
C HIS A 31 0.23 -13.46 6.06
N VAL A 32 0.71 -12.27 5.75
CA VAL A 32 1.56 -12.03 4.57
C VAL A 32 2.87 -12.79 4.67
N VAL A 33 3.53 -12.73 5.83
CA VAL A 33 4.80 -13.42 6.06
C VAL A 33 4.62 -14.95 6.06
N ALA A 34 3.52 -15.46 6.61
CA ALA A 34 3.21 -16.89 6.56
C ALA A 34 2.99 -17.43 5.14
N ALA A 35 2.59 -16.56 4.20
CA ALA A 35 2.39 -16.91 2.78
C ALA A 35 3.61 -16.60 1.90
N ALA A 36 4.60 -15.86 2.41
CA ALA A 36 5.77 -15.45 1.64
C ALA A 36 6.80 -16.56 1.48
N ASP A 37 7.54 -16.53 0.37
CA ASP A 37 8.70 -17.41 0.15
C ASP A 37 9.91 -16.84 0.93
N LEU A 38 10.21 -17.45 2.08
CA LEU A 38 11.30 -17.06 2.96
C LEU A 38 12.64 -17.75 2.66
N ASP A 39 12.71 -18.61 1.65
CA ASP A 39 13.96 -19.29 1.27
C ASP A 39 14.92 -18.38 0.48
N ARG A 40 14.48 -17.18 0.14
CA ARG A 40 15.27 -16.18 -0.59
C ARG A 40 16.27 -15.48 0.35
N SER A 41 17.47 -15.17 -0.17
CA SER A 41 18.49 -14.44 0.57
C SER A 41 18.20 -12.93 0.69
N GLU A 42 17.30 -12.40 -0.14
CA GLU A 42 16.87 -11.00 -0.17
C GLU A 42 15.37 -10.92 -0.45
N LEU A 43 14.67 -10.04 0.25
CA LEU A 43 13.26 -9.73 0.02
C LEU A 43 13.09 -8.23 -0.22
N THR A 44 12.41 -7.90 -1.31
CA THR A 44 11.96 -6.53 -1.61
C THR A 44 10.50 -6.37 -1.15
N ILE A 45 10.28 -5.40 -0.28
CA ILE A 45 8.99 -5.13 0.37
C ILE A 45 8.53 -3.74 0.01
N ILE A 46 7.31 -3.58 -0.47
CA ILE A 46 6.73 -2.27 -0.80
C ILE A 46 5.40 -2.04 -0.07
N ASP A 47 5.23 -0.83 0.47
CA ASP A 47 3.91 -0.26 0.79
C ASP A 47 3.65 0.96 -0.10
N PRO A 48 2.73 0.84 -1.06
CA PRO A 48 2.36 1.91 -1.98
C PRO A 48 1.67 3.14 -1.36
N ALA A 49 1.19 3.03 -0.12
CA ALA A 49 0.50 4.10 0.62
C ALA A 49 0.84 4.00 2.11
N CYS A 50 2.14 4.13 2.42
CA CYS A 50 2.71 3.68 3.68
C CYS A 50 2.29 4.48 4.92
N GLY A 51 1.72 5.67 4.75
CA GLY A 51 1.40 6.54 5.88
C GLY A 51 2.60 6.75 6.79
N ASP A 52 2.43 6.49 8.07
CA ASP A 52 3.49 6.58 9.07
C ASP A 52 4.39 5.33 9.16
N GLY A 53 4.23 4.37 8.24
CA GLY A 53 5.07 3.17 8.12
C GLY A 53 4.66 2.00 9.03
N GLU A 54 3.50 2.04 9.66
CA GLU A 54 3.06 1.00 10.61
C GLU A 54 3.04 -0.41 9.99
N LEU A 55 2.50 -0.57 8.78
CA LEU A 55 2.46 -1.86 8.09
C LEU A 55 3.86 -2.38 7.76
N LEU A 56 4.75 -1.53 7.27
CA LEU A 56 6.14 -1.91 6.97
C LEU A 56 6.91 -2.34 8.22
N VAL A 57 6.74 -1.61 9.34
CA VAL A 57 7.34 -1.99 10.64
C VAL A 57 6.80 -3.33 11.10
N ALA A 58 5.50 -3.57 10.98
CA ALA A 58 4.87 -4.84 11.36
C ALA A 58 5.43 -6.02 10.54
N VAL A 59 5.60 -5.86 9.21
CA VAL A 59 6.22 -6.91 8.36
C VAL A 59 7.65 -7.21 8.79
N VAL A 60 8.46 -6.18 9.07
CA VAL A 60 9.84 -6.40 9.54
C VAL A 60 9.87 -7.19 10.85
N HIS A 61 8.97 -6.87 11.78
CA HIS A 61 8.87 -7.62 13.04
C HIS A 61 8.40 -9.07 12.81
N SER A 62 7.39 -9.28 11.97
CA SER A 62 6.88 -10.60 11.65
C SER A 62 7.95 -11.47 10.96
N LEU A 63 8.72 -10.93 9.99
CA LEU A 63 9.83 -11.61 9.35
C LEU A 63 10.92 -12.02 10.35
N LYS A 64 11.29 -11.12 11.28
CA LYS A 64 12.24 -11.44 12.35
C LYS A 64 11.72 -12.55 13.26
N ASN A 65 10.44 -12.51 13.63
CA ASN A 65 9.80 -13.53 14.46
C ASN A 65 9.73 -14.88 13.72
N ALA A 66 9.57 -14.88 12.40
CA ALA A 66 9.64 -16.07 11.56
C ALA A 66 11.07 -16.61 11.34
N GLY A 67 12.08 -15.93 11.88
CA GLY A 67 13.48 -16.33 11.78
C GLY A 67 14.16 -15.97 10.47
N TYR A 68 13.58 -15.05 9.69
CA TYR A 68 14.22 -14.59 8.46
C TYR A 68 15.49 -13.79 8.75
N LEU A 69 16.61 -14.20 8.14
CA LEU A 69 17.95 -13.63 8.34
C LEU A 69 18.52 -12.97 7.08
N GLY A 70 17.77 -12.97 5.99
CA GLY A 70 18.19 -12.39 4.71
C GLY A 70 18.13 -10.85 4.71
N ILE A 71 18.49 -10.28 3.59
CA ILE A 71 18.49 -8.84 3.36
C ILE A 71 17.05 -8.37 3.12
N LEU A 72 16.68 -7.25 3.75
CA LEU A 72 15.38 -6.61 3.53
C LEU A 72 15.59 -5.28 2.81
N LYS A 73 15.01 -5.14 1.62
CA LYS A 73 14.85 -3.86 0.91
C LYS A 73 13.43 -3.36 1.10
N ILE A 74 13.28 -2.22 1.76
CA ILE A 74 11.97 -1.69 2.15
C ILE A 74 11.72 -0.38 1.44
N ILE A 75 10.60 -0.30 0.74
CA ILE A 75 10.20 0.88 -0.02
C ILE A 75 8.79 1.30 0.43
N GLY A 76 8.64 2.56 0.80
CA GLY A 76 7.35 3.17 1.12
C GLY A 76 7.06 4.36 0.22
N TYR A 77 5.82 4.52 -0.21
CA TYR A 77 5.33 5.73 -0.87
C TYR A 77 4.22 6.36 -0.07
N ASP A 78 4.24 7.67 0.06
CA ASP A 78 3.08 8.44 0.53
C ASP A 78 3.12 9.87 -0.03
N ILE A 79 1.96 10.44 -0.28
CA ILE A 79 1.84 11.83 -0.77
C ILE A 79 2.04 12.86 0.34
N ASP A 80 1.82 12.48 1.61
CA ASP A 80 1.95 13.35 2.76
C ASP A 80 3.39 13.38 3.29
N ALA A 81 4.04 14.53 3.18
CA ALA A 81 5.39 14.75 3.66
C ALA A 81 5.55 14.45 5.16
N ALA A 82 4.55 14.77 5.99
CA ALA A 82 4.62 14.54 7.42
C ALA A 82 4.55 13.04 7.75
N ALA A 83 3.73 12.27 7.03
CA ALA A 83 3.67 10.82 7.13
C ALA A 83 4.98 10.18 6.71
N VAL A 84 5.56 10.62 5.58
CA VAL A 84 6.87 10.16 5.10
C VAL A 84 7.97 10.34 6.14
N GLU A 85 8.05 11.50 6.78
CA GLU A 85 9.05 11.74 7.84
C GLU A 85 8.84 10.82 9.06
N GLN A 86 7.59 10.56 9.43
CA GLN A 86 7.28 9.62 10.52
C GLN A 86 7.69 8.20 10.14
N ALA A 87 7.38 7.76 8.92
CA ALA A 87 7.76 6.44 8.41
C ALA A 87 9.28 6.27 8.40
N ARG A 88 10.03 7.26 7.91
CA ARG A 88 11.51 7.27 7.95
C ARG A 88 12.05 7.10 9.37
N ALA A 89 11.51 7.89 10.31
CA ALA A 89 11.94 7.85 11.71
C ALA A 89 11.62 6.52 12.41
N ARG A 90 10.60 5.79 11.95
CA ARG A 90 10.25 4.46 12.47
C ARG A 90 11.09 3.36 11.83
N LEU A 91 11.20 3.35 10.51
CA LEU A 91 11.86 2.29 9.76
C LEU A 91 13.37 2.25 10.00
N CYS A 92 14.03 3.40 10.16
CA CYS A 92 15.46 3.44 10.48
C CYS A 92 15.85 2.73 11.79
N LYS A 93 14.88 2.45 12.69
CA LYS A 93 15.09 1.73 13.94
C LYS A 93 15.00 0.20 13.77
N VAL A 94 14.41 -0.29 12.70
CA VAL A 94 14.08 -1.70 12.54
C VAL A 94 14.72 -2.34 11.31
N ALA A 95 15.10 -1.56 10.30
CA ALA A 95 15.70 -2.05 9.07
C ALA A 95 16.77 -1.07 8.55
N TYR A 96 17.76 -1.59 7.79
CA TYR A 96 18.90 -0.82 7.30
C TYR A 96 18.73 -0.28 5.88
N ASP A 97 18.17 -1.06 4.97
CA ASP A 97 17.93 -0.64 3.58
C ASP A 97 16.49 -0.21 3.41
N THR A 98 16.24 1.08 3.63
CA THR A 98 14.90 1.66 3.59
C THR A 98 14.86 2.90 2.73
N GLN A 99 13.88 2.96 1.84
CA GLN A 99 13.54 4.13 1.03
C GLN A 99 12.10 4.53 1.29
N VAL A 100 11.86 5.71 1.84
CA VAL A 100 10.51 6.27 1.94
C VAL A 100 10.44 7.52 1.07
N ILE A 101 9.58 7.45 0.06
CA ILE A 101 9.49 8.40 -1.04
C ILE A 101 8.21 9.22 -0.88
N GLN A 102 8.36 10.54 -0.83
CA GLN A 102 7.20 11.42 -0.96
C GLN A 102 6.78 11.46 -2.42
N GLY A 103 5.63 10.90 -2.74
CA GLY A 103 5.09 10.87 -4.09
C GLY A 103 3.85 10.02 -4.23
N ASP A 104 3.16 10.20 -5.35
CA ASP A 104 2.03 9.35 -5.71
C ASP A 104 2.55 8.07 -6.37
N PHE A 105 2.39 6.94 -5.68
CA PHE A 105 2.80 5.64 -6.19
C PHE A 105 2.20 5.32 -7.56
N LEU A 106 0.93 5.64 -7.80
CA LEU A 106 0.27 5.34 -9.06
C LEU A 106 0.88 6.06 -10.26
N LEU A 107 1.53 7.21 -10.03
CA LEU A 107 2.26 7.94 -11.06
C LEU A 107 3.69 7.41 -11.24
N HIS A 108 4.31 6.92 -10.16
CA HIS A 108 5.72 6.46 -10.16
C HIS A 108 5.88 4.95 -10.41
N GLN A 109 4.80 4.18 -10.31
CA GLN A 109 4.87 2.71 -10.41
C GLN A 109 5.45 2.20 -11.74
N ARG A 110 5.36 2.99 -12.81
CA ARG A 110 5.92 2.64 -14.13
C ARG A 110 7.45 2.61 -14.14
N ASP A 111 8.07 3.39 -13.27
CA ASP A 111 9.53 3.47 -13.16
C ASP A 111 10.10 2.25 -12.40
N LEU A 112 9.24 1.48 -11.73
CA LEU A 112 9.63 0.28 -11.02
C LEU A 112 9.64 -0.93 -11.96
N PRO A 113 10.67 -1.81 -11.85
CA PRO A 113 10.73 -3.03 -12.63
C PRO A 113 9.52 -3.94 -12.35
N THR A 114 9.00 -4.58 -13.39
CA THR A 114 7.97 -5.62 -13.23
C THR A 114 8.55 -6.85 -12.56
N HIS A 115 7.72 -7.57 -11.82
CA HIS A 115 8.10 -8.85 -11.17
C HIS A 115 9.36 -8.75 -10.30
N SER A 116 9.50 -7.64 -9.56
CA SER A 116 10.69 -7.33 -8.75
C SER A 116 10.41 -7.24 -7.25
N VAL A 117 9.15 -7.39 -6.82
CA VAL A 117 8.72 -7.21 -5.44
C VAL A 117 8.22 -8.52 -4.87
N ASP A 118 8.71 -8.90 -3.70
CA ASP A 118 8.37 -10.16 -3.05
C ASP A 118 7.17 -10.03 -2.11
N ILE A 119 7.07 -8.89 -1.44
CA ILE A 119 5.95 -8.60 -0.54
C ILE A 119 5.42 -7.20 -0.82
N ILE A 120 4.13 -7.10 -1.06
CA ILE A 120 3.40 -5.84 -1.04
C ILE A 120 2.41 -5.89 0.11
N ILE A 121 2.46 -4.89 0.98
CA ILE A 121 1.51 -4.74 2.08
C ILE A 121 0.98 -3.32 2.07
N THR A 122 -0.35 -3.13 2.07
CA THR A 122 -0.90 -1.79 1.93
C THR A 122 -2.31 -1.63 2.48
N ASN A 123 -2.61 -0.43 2.93
CA ASN A 123 -3.95 0.07 3.21
C ASN A 123 -4.21 1.28 2.29
N PRO A 124 -4.60 1.06 1.03
CA PRO A 124 -4.74 2.14 0.05
C PRO A 124 -5.82 3.15 0.45
N PRO A 125 -5.71 4.41 0.00
CA PRO A 125 -6.67 5.44 0.34
C PRO A 125 -8.07 5.12 -0.22
N TYR A 126 -9.10 5.24 0.62
CA TYR A 126 -10.50 5.02 0.25
C TYR A 126 -11.10 6.27 -0.41
N VAL A 127 -10.49 6.70 -1.51
CA VAL A 127 -10.91 7.87 -2.28
C VAL A 127 -11.45 7.43 -3.63
N ARG A 128 -12.55 8.04 -4.05
CA ARG A 128 -13.08 7.82 -5.39
C ARG A 128 -12.31 8.66 -6.40
N THR A 129 -12.05 8.12 -7.58
CA THR A 129 -11.35 8.83 -8.67
C THR A 129 -11.99 10.17 -9.02
N GLN A 130 -13.30 10.34 -8.82
CA GLN A 130 -14.03 11.59 -9.03
C GLN A 130 -13.65 12.72 -8.06
N ASN A 131 -13.05 12.39 -6.92
CA ASN A 131 -12.59 13.37 -5.93
C ASN A 131 -11.15 13.83 -6.20
N LEU A 132 -10.49 13.26 -7.20
CA LEU A 132 -9.20 13.68 -7.71
C LEU A 132 -9.39 14.85 -8.68
N GLY A 133 -8.36 15.67 -8.87
CA GLY A 133 -8.37 16.67 -9.93
C GLY A 133 -8.60 16.02 -11.30
N HIS A 134 -9.24 16.76 -12.21
CA HIS A 134 -9.66 16.24 -13.53
C HIS A 134 -8.51 15.59 -14.30
N GLU A 135 -7.33 16.20 -14.31
CA GLU A 135 -6.13 15.70 -15.00
C GLU A 135 -5.67 14.36 -14.41
N THR A 136 -5.55 14.25 -13.08
CA THR A 136 -5.15 13.01 -12.42
C THR A 136 -6.17 11.90 -12.64
N ALA A 137 -7.45 12.21 -12.55
CA ALA A 137 -8.51 11.24 -12.78
C ALA A 137 -8.48 10.70 -14.22
N GLN A 138 -8.21 11.57 -15.22
CA GLN A 138 -8.08 11.19 -16.61
C GLN A 138 -6.85 10.31 -16.84
N LEU A 139 -5.68 10.69 -16.32
CA LEU A 139 -4.45 9.89 -16.42
C LEU A 139 -4.64 8.49 -15.85
N LEU A 140 -5.24 8.37 -14.65
CA LEU A 140 -5.52 7.07 -14.05
C LEU A 140 -6.56 6.27 -14.84
N ALA A 141 -7.58 6.93 -15.40
CA ALA A 141 -8.59 6.26 -16.21
C ALA A 141 -7.98 5.67 -17.50
N GLU A 142 -7.11 6.39 -18.16
CA GLU A 142 -6.38 5.92 -19.34
C GLU A 142 -5.40 4.79 -19.00
N GLU A 143 -4.60 4.97 -17.94
CA GLU A 143 -3.58 4.01 -17.47
C GLU A 143 -4.15 2.66 -17.08
N PHE A 144 -5.19 2.69 -16.24
CA PHE A 144 -5.78 1.49 -15.64
C PHE A 144 -7.09 1.07 -16.30
N HIS A 145 -7.43 1.63 -17.47
CA HIS A 145 -8.66 1.35 -18.22
C HIS A 145 -9.93 1.46 -17.36
N LEU A 146 -9.95 2.49 -16.48
CA LEU A 146 -11.05 2.67 -15.54
C LEU A 146 -12.29 3.21 -16.26
N THR A 147 -13.45 2.60 -15.98
CA THR A 147 -14.74 3.07 -16.49
C THR A 147 -15.69 3.35 -15.33
N GLY A 148 -16.37 4.48 -15.37
CA GLY A 148 -17.38 4.84 -14.36
C GLY A 148 -16.80 5.33 -13.03
N ARG A 149 -17.49 5.01 -11.93
CA ARG A 149 -17.13 5.43 -10.58
C ARG A 149 -16.21 4.37 -9.94
N VAL A 150 -14.93 4.58 -10.01
CA VAL A 150 -13.93 3.63 -9.51
C VAL A 150 -13.31 4.14 -8.20
N ASP A 151 -13.07 3.22 -7.29
CA ASP A 151 -12.27 3.43 -6.08
C ASP A 151 -10.78 3.29 -6.41
N LEU A 152 -9.92 4.07 -5.78
CA LEU A 152 -8.47 3.98 -5.97
C LEU A 152 -7.88 2.61 -5.62
N THR A 153 -8.56 1.81 -4.82
CA THR A 153 -8.14 0.44 -4.49
C THR A 153 -7.87 -0.39 -5.77
N HIS A 154 -8.68 -0.23 -6.83
CA HIS A 154 -8.47 -0.97 -8.08
C HIS A 154 -7.14 -0.65 -8.77
N PRO A 155 -6.77 0.62 -9.08
CA PRO A 155 -5.46 0.91 -9.64
C PRO A 155 -4.29 0.50 -8.73
N PHE A 156 -4.42 0.61 -7.39
CA PHE A 156 -3.41 0.10 -6.47
C PHE A 156 -3.21 -1.41 -6.59
N VAL A 157 -4.28 -2.20 -6.66
CA VAL A 157 -4.20 -3.67 -6.86
C VAL A 157 -3.57 -4.00 -8.21
N THR A 158 -3.99 -3.34 -9.29
CA THR A 158 -3.48 -3.59 -10.65
C THR A 158 -1.99 -3.26 -10.74
N ALA A 159 -1.56 -2.12 -10.20
CA ALA A 159 -0.15 -1.74 -10.16
C ALA A 159 0.67 -2.72 -9.31
N SER A 160 0.12 -3.15 -8.17
CA SER A 160 0.76 -4.13 -7.29
C SER A 160 0.96 -5.48 -7.98
N SER A 161 -0.07 -6.01 -8.66
CA SER A 161 0.04 -7.28 -9.41
C SER A 161 1.19 -7.26 -10.42
N ARG A 162 1.38 -6.13 -11.11
CA ARG A 162 2.46 -5.96 -12.09
C ARG A 162 3.85 -6.04 -11.46
N LEU A 163 3.99 -5.59 -10.23
CA LEU A 163 5.28 -5.52 -9.52
C LEU A 163 5.64 -6.82 -8.83
N LEU A 164 4.66 -7.63 -8.42
CA LEU A 164 4.90 -8.87 -7.69
C LEU A 164 5.69 -9.88 -8.52
N THR A 165 6.65 -10.53 -7.88
CA THR A 165 7.29 -11.75 -8.43
C THR A 165 6.27 -12.88 -8.56
N ALA A 166 6.60 -13.95 -9.29
CA ALA A 166 5.72 -15.11 -9.46
C ALA A 166 5.31 -15.79 -8.13
N HIS A 167 6.10 -15.62 -7.08
CA HIS A 167 5.84 -16.12 -5.72
C HIS A 167 5.64 -14.98 -4.73
N GLY A 168 5.39 -13.77 -5.23
CA GLY A 168 5.18 -12.59 -4.40
C GLY A 168 3.82 -12.61 -3.71
N THR A 169 3.75 -12.00 -2.54
CA THR A 169 2.55 -11.97 -1.70
C THR A 169 2.00 -10.55 -1.57
N LEU A 170 0.68 -10.41 -1.74
CA LEU A 170 -0.04 -9.14 -1.54
C LEU A 170 -0.87 -9.18 -0.26
N GLY A 171 -0.55 -8.35 0.71
CA GLY A 171 -1.39 -8.03 1.87
C GLY A 171 -2.17 -6.74 1.64
N LEU A 172 -3.48 -6.85 1.55
CA LEU A 172 -4.36 -5.71 1.26
C LEU A 172 -5.40 -5.50 2.36
N LEU A 173 -5.38 -4.34 3.00
CA LEU A 173 -6.53 -3.87 3.78
C LEU A 173 -7.46 -3.09 2.86
N CYS A 174 -8.68 -3.57 2.72
CA CYS A 174 -9.70 -2.87 1.93
C CYS A 174 -11.09 -3.10 2.51
N SER A 175 -12.03 -2.23 2.11
CA SER A 175 -13.43 -2.43 2.47
C SER A 175 -13.96 -3.70 1.79
N ASN A 176 -14.70 -4.55 2.52
CA ASN A 176 -15.38 -5.72 1.96
C ASN A 176 -16.43 -5.39 0.87
N ARG A 177 -16.71 -4.12 0.64
CA ARG A 177 -17.64 -3.65 -0.40
C ARG A 177 -17.20 -4.09 -1.81
N PHE A 178 -15.89 -4.29 -2.05
CA PHE A 178 -15.44 -4.80 -3.35
C PHE A 178 -15.97 -6.20 -3.66
N LEU A 179 -16.31 -6.99 -2.66
CA LEU A 179 -16.87 -8.34 -2.84
C LEU A 179 -18.27 -8.34 -3.46
N THR A 180 -19.07 -7.30 -3.22
CA THR A 180 -20.51 -7.28 -3.55
C THR A 180 -20.94 -6.16 -4.46
N THR A 181 -20.12 -5.13 -4.68
CA THR A 181 -20.49 -3.96 -5.50
C THR A 181 -20.05 -4.12 -6.95
N LEU A 182 -20.76 -3.44 -7.87
CA LEU A 182 -20.33 -3.31 -9.28
C LEU A 182 -18.95 -2.63 -9.39
N ALA A 183 -18.70 -1.62 -8.56
CA ALA A 183 -17.39 -0.95 -8.54
C ALA A 183 -16.23 -1.89 -8.16
N GLY A 184 -16.51 -2.97 -7.40
CA GLY A 184 -15.53 -4.00 -7.05
C GLY A 184 -15.33 -5.09 -8.12
N GLU A 185 -16.12 -5.09 -9.20
CA GLU A 185 -16.04 -6.13 -10.25
C GLU A 185 -14.65 -6.20 -10.87
N ASN A 186 -14.03 -5.07 -11.14
CA ASN A 186 -12.71 -5.01 -11.74
C ASN A 186 -11.65 -5.64 -10.81
N ILE A 187 -11.68 -5.35 -9.50
CA ILE A 187 -10.77 -5.96 -8.51
C ILE A 187 -10.97 -7.48 -8.47
N ARG A 188 -12.22 -7.95 -8.39
CA ARG A 188 -12.51 -9.40 -8.41
C ARG A 188 -12.01 -10.05 -9.69
N ARG A 189 -12.14 -9.38 -10.83
CA ARG A 189 -11.67 -9.89 -12.12
C ARG A 189 -10.14 -10.01 -12.13
N THR A 190 -9.39 -9.03 -11.60
CA THR A 190 -7.93 -9.10 -11.44
C THR A 190 -7.52 -10.30 -10.58
N PHE A 191 -8.19 -10.52 -9.44
CA PHE A 191 -7.92 -11.69 -8.58
C PHE A 191 -8.27 -13.03 -9.25
N MET A 192 -9.27 -13.07 -10.12
CA MET A 192 -9.72 -14.31 -10.80
C MET A 192 -8.97 -14.60 -12.09
N ALA A 193 -8.31 -13.61 -12.69
CA ALA A 193 -7.59 -13.79 -13.96
C ALA A 193 -6.28 -14.59 -13.81
N GLY A 194 -5.89 -14.98 -12.60
CA GLY A 194 -4.69 -15.76 -12.35
C GLY A 194 -3.40 -14.95 -12.31
N ASP A 195 -3.51 -13.63 -12.37
CA ASP A 195 -2.35 -12.73 -12.20
C ASP A 195 -1.90 -12.64 -10.74
N LEU A 196 -2.72 -13.16 -9.82
CA LEU A 196 -2.44 -13.30 -8.38
C LEU A 196 -2.86 -14.73 -7.97
N HIS A 197 -1.93 -15.53 -7.58
CA HIS A 197 -2.12 -16.89 -7.04
C HIS A 197 -2.18 -16.88 -5.53
#